data_5d04b1a376daf9ce96e40660a6b0fdf9
#
_entry.id   5d04b1a376daf9ce96e40660a6b0fdf9
#
_cell.length_a   1.000
_cell.length_b   1.000
_cell.length_c   1.000
_cell.angle_alpha   90.00
_cell.angle_beta   90.00
_cell.angle_gamma   90.00
#
_symmetry.space_group_name_H-M   'P 1'
#
loop_
_entity.id
_entity.type
_entity.pdbx_description
1 polymer ?
#
loop_
_entity_poly.entity_id
_entity_poly.type
_entity_poly.pdbx_seq_one_letter_code
_entity_poly.pdbx_strand_id
1 'polypeptide(L)'
;MLLIYMSFIDDESHRRLFEEIYLSYRKQMFLVARTVLKNDSDAEDIIHDVFLRIAKKYMAKISTIENETDLRNYLLKATKNAALDHLRKHRHERVRTKEENETDVPDSEEMPDDAFVEKIHNRIEYKKIVSAIASMGDIYRDALYYHFVLELSVPETAKLLNCKASTVKQRLVRGKKLLHVQLFERGEQ
;
A
#
# COMPACT_ATOMS: atom_id res chain seq x y z
N MET A 1 -20.02 -7.08 -9.43
CA MET A 1 -18.72 -6.68 -10.04
C MET A 1 -17.90 -7.88 -10.50
N LEU A 2 -17.63 -8.91 -9.68
CA LEU A 2 -16.82 -10.08 -10.04
C LEU A 2 -17.27 -10.74 -11.36
N LEU A 3 -18.57 -10.99 -11.52
CA LEU A 3 -19.14 -11.61 -12.73
C LEU A 3 -18.87 -10.83 -14.02
N ILE A 4 -18.79 -9.49 -13.93
CA ILE A 4 -18.47 -8.65 -15.09
C ILE A 4 -17.01 -8.88 -15.53
N TYR A 5 -16.08 -9.01 -14.62
CA TYR A 5 -14.68 -9.31 -14.98
C TYR A 5 -14.54 -10.70 -15.60
N MET A 6 -15.23 -11.70 -15.01
CA MET A 6 -15.18 -13.08 -15.48
C MET A 6 -15.75 -13.24 -16.90
N SER A 7 -16.65 -12.37 -17.36
CA SER A 7 -17.17 -12.40 -18.73
C SER A 7 -16.12 -12.07 -19.81
N PHE A 8 -14.97 -11.51 -19.42
CA PHE A 8 -13.84 -11.21 -20.31
C PHE A 8 -12.78 -12.33 -20.34
N ILE A 9 -12.98 -13.40 -19.56
CA ILE A 9 -12.02 -14.51 -19.44
C ILE A 9 -12.68 -15.76 -20.05
N ASP A 10 -12.15 -16.25 -21.14
CA ASP A 10 -12.71 -17.40 -21.85
C ASP A 10 -12.35 -18.74 -21.18
N ASP A 11 -11.14 -18.84 -20.65
CA ASP A 11 -10.60 -20.06 -20.05
C ASP A 11 -11.08 -20.26 -18.61
N GLU A 12 -11.62 -21.45 -18.31
CA GLU A 12 -12.19 -21.77 -16.99
C GLU A 12 -11.13 -21.82 -15.87
N SER A 13 -9.92 -22.24 -16.17
CA SER A 13 -8.82 -22.27 -15.20
C SER A 13 -8.41 -20.83 -14.83
N HIS A 14 -8.37 -19.94 -15.81
CA HIS A 14 -8.13 -18.52 -15.60
C HIS A 14 -9.27 -17.83 -14.84
N ARG A 15 -10.52 -18.24 -15.04
CA ARG A 15 -11.65 -17.70 -14.24
C ARG A 15 -11.50 -18.04 -12.76
N ARG A 16 -11.18 -19.31 -12.43
CA ARG A 16 -10.95 -19.73 -11.04
C ARG A 16 -9.79 -18.96 -10.40
N LEU A 17 -8.66 -18.89 -11.10
CA LEU A 17 -7.51 -18.12 -10.63
C LEU A 17 -7.86 -16.64 -10.43
N PHE A 18 -8.63 -16.03 -11.33
CA PHE A 18 -9.06 -14.64 -11.19
C PHE A 18 -9.96 -14.45 -9.98
N GLU A 19 -10.89 -15.36 -9.72
CA GLU A 19 -11.75 -15.32 -8.54
C GLU A 19 -10.93 -15.39 -7.24
N GLU A 20 -9.97 -16.30 -7.15
CA GLU A 20 -9.05 -16.42 -6.02
C GLU A 20 -8.26 -15.12 -5.81
N ILE A 21 -7.71 -14.54 -6.87
CA ILE A 21 -7.00 -13.26 -6.83
C ILE A 21 -7.91 -12.14 -6.34
N TYR A 22 -9.12 -12.04 -6.88
CA TYR A 22 -10.08 -11.00 -6.50
C TYR A 22 -10.44 -11.09 -5.02
N LEU A 23 -10.78 -12.26 -4.52
CA LEU A 23 -11.17 -12.48 -3.13
C LEU A 23 -10.00 -12.24 -2.15
N SER A 24 -8.81 -12.70 -2.49
CA SER A 24 -7.63 -12.62 -1.62
C SER A 24 -6.99 -11.23 -1.59
N TYR A 25 -6.94 -10.51 -2.71
CA TYR A 25 -6.12 -9.31 -2.83
C TYR A 25 -6.90 -8.00 -2.98
N ARG A 26 -8.20 -8.02 -3.32
CA ARG A 26 -9.00 -6.80 -3.53
C ARG A 26 -8.88 -5.80 -2.37
N LYS A 27 -8.97 -6.29 -1.13
CA LYS A 27 -8.86 -5.43 0.07
C LYS A 27 -7.48 -4.78 0.20
N GLN A 28 -6.40 -5.55 0.00
CA GLN A 28 -5.03 -5.03 0.07
C GLN A 28 -4.77 -4.01 -1.06
N MET A 29 -5.21 -4.31 -2.28
CA MET A 29 -5.12 -3.41 -3.43
C MET A 29 -5.88 -2.11 -3.16
N PHE A 30 -7.10 -2.17 -2.63
CA PHE A 30 -7.88 -0.98 -2.24
C PHE A 30 -7.11 -0.13 -1.24
N LEU A 31 -6.54 -0.73 -0.21
CA LEU A 31 -5.77 -0.01 0.80
C LEU A 31 -4.54 0.68 0.19
N VAL A 32 -3.85 0.04 -0.76
CA VAL A 32 -2.74 0.66 -1.50
C VAL A 32 -3.22 1.85 -2.34
N ALA A 33 -4.30 1.72 -3.10
CA ALA A 33 -4.87 2.81 -3.90
C ALA A 33 -5.28 3.99 -3.01
N ARG A 34 -5.98 3.72 -1.91
CA ARG A 34 -6.43 4.71 -0.94
C ARG A 34 -5.26 5.47 -0.29
N THR A 35 -4.15 4.79 0.02
CA THR A 35 -2.95 5.43 0.57
C THR A 35 -2.42 6.52 -0.36
N VAL A 36 -2.48 6.28 -1.68
CA VAL A 36 -2.02 7.21 -2.71
C VAL A 36 -3.04 8.33 -2.98
N LEU A 37 -4.33 7.95 -3.16
CA LEU A 37 -5.37 8.86 -3.65
C LEU A 37 -6.07 9.65 -2.55
N LYS A 38 -6.06 9.16 -1.30
CA LYS A 38 -6.73 9.76 -0.12
C LYS A 38 -8.27 9.93 -0.30
N ASN A 39 -8.85 9.23 -1.28
CA ASN A 39 -10.27 9.25 -1.61
C ASN A 39 -10.74 7.82 -1.89
N ASP A 40 -11.83 7.41 -1.24
CA ASP A 40 -12.34 6.04 -1.34
C ASP A 40 -12.98 5.77 -2.71
N SER A 41 -13.68 6.75 -3.30
CA SER A 41 -14.30 6.62 -4.63
C SER A 41 -13.24 6.44 -5.71
N ASP A 42 -12.23 7.31 -5.74
CA ASP A 42 -11.12 7.21 -6.70
C ASP A 42 -10.35 5.89 -6.51
N ALA A 43 -10.21 5.43 -5.25
CA ALA A 43 -9.54 4.16 -4.96
C ALA A 43 -10.34 2.97 -5.51
N GLU A 44 -11.67 2.95 -5.36
CA GLU A 44 -12.53 1.90 -5.93
C GLU A 44 -12.47 1.91 -7.47
N ASP A 45 -12.46 3.08 -8.09
CA ASP A 45 -12.35 3.21 -9.55
C ASP A 45 -11.02 2.64 -10.06
N ILE A 46 -9.92 2.93 -9.37
CA ILE A 46 -8.61 2.36 -9.72
C ILE A 46 -8.59 0.84 -9.55
N ILE A 47 -9.19 0.31 -8.50
CA ILE A 47 -9.29 -1.15 -8.31
C ILE A 47 -10.10 -1.77 -9.44
N HIS A 48 -11.21 -1.15 -9.80
CA HIS A 48 -12.03 -1.60 -10.92
C HIS A 48 -11.21 -1.64 -12.21
N ASP A 49 -10.50 -0.57 -12.54
CA ASP A 49 -9.67 -0.48 -13.74
C ASP A 49 -8.54 -1.52 -13.76
N VAL A 50 -7.88 -1.74 -12.61
CA VAL A 50 -6.79 -2.72 -12.51
C VAL A 50 -7.34 -4.14 -12.73
N PHE A 51 -8.44 -4.53 -12.08
CA PHE A 51 -9.05 -5.85 -12.30
C PHE A 51 -9.56 -6.03 -13.72
N LEU A 52 -10.15 -5.00 -14.32
CA LEU A 52 -10.60 -5.04 -15.70
C LEU A 52 -9.43 -5.25 -16.67
N ARG A 53 -8.28 -4.59 -16.43
CA ARG A 53 -7.05 -4.80 -17.23
C ARG A 53 -6.49 -6.21 -17.05
N ILE A 54 -6.51 -6.73 -15.83
CA ILE A 54 -6.10 -8.10 -15.53
C ILE A 54 -6.96 -9.07 -16.32
N ALA A 55 -8.28 -8.98 -16.20
CA ALA A 55 -9.21 -9.87 -16.87
C ALA A 55 -9.05 -9.84 -18.41
N LYS A 56 -8.90 -8.65 -19.00
CA LYS A 56 -8.83 -8.49 -20.47
C LYS A 56 -7.48 -8.80 -21.08
N LYS A 57 -6.36 -8.57 -20.37
CA LYS A 57 -5.04 -8.51 -21.01
C LYS A 57 -3.93 -9.30 -20.29
N TYR A 58 -4.05 -9.47 -18.99
CA TYR A 58 -2.91 -9.93 -18.19
C TYR A 58 -3.09 -11.31 -17.55
N MET A 59 -4.24 -11.98 -17.75
CA MET A 59 -4.48 -13.30 -17.15
C MET A 59 -3.42 -14.34 -17.54
N ALA A 60 -3.08 -14.44 -18.84
CA ALA A 60 -2.06 -15.34 -19.31
C ALA A 60 -0.68 -15.10 -18.67
N LYS A 61 -0.33 -13.84 -18.40
CA LYS A 61 0.91 -13.49 -17.69
C LYS A 61 0.83 -13.82 -16.20
N ILE A 62 -0.31 -13.54 -15.58
CA ILE A 62 -0.52 -13.77 -14.15
C ILE A 62 -0.53 -15.26 -13.84
N SER A 63 -1.11 -16.09 -14.70
CA SER A 63 -1.14 -17.55 -14.54
C SER A 63 0.25 -18.21 -14.57
N THR A 64 1.29 -17.51 -15.05
CA THR A 64 2.68 -18.00 -14.99
C THR A 64 3.42 -17.63 -13.71
N ILE A 65 2.82 -16.87 -12.82
CA ILE A 65 3.43 -16.49 -11.55
C ILE A 65 3.10 -17.54 -10.49
N GLU A 66 4.03 -18.47 -10.26
CA GLU A 66 3.84 -19.58 -9.31
C GLU A 66 3.96 -19.15 -7.85
N ASN A 67 4.77 -18.13 -7.56
CA ASN A 67 5.02 -17.67 -6.20
C ASN A 67 3.97 -16.66 -5.74
N GLU A 68 3.26 -16.98 -4.67
CA GLU A 68 2.19 -16.13 -4.11
C GLU A 68 2.70 -14.73 -3.70
N THR A 69 3.91 -14.66 -3.13
CA THR A 69 4.53 -13.37 -2.76
C THR A 69 4.81 -12.50 -3.98
N ASP A 70 5.27 -13.10 -5.08
CA ASP A 70 5.54 -12.36 -6.32
C ASP A 70 4.23 -11.92 -6.99
N LEU A 71 3.20 -12.75 -6.97
CA LEU A 71 1.86 -12.40 -7.43
C LEU A 71 1.30 -11.21 -6.63
N ARG A 72 1.32 -11.30 -5.30
CA ARG A 72 0.90 -10.20 -4.41
C ARG A 72 1.66 -8.91 -4.74
N ASN A 73 2.99 -8.96 -4.81
CA ASN A 73 3.82 -7.80 -5.12
C ASN A 73 3.52 -7.21 -6.49
N TYR A 74 3.26 -8.05 -7.49
CA TYR A 74 2.85 -7.61 -8.82
C TYR A 74 1.54 -6.84 -8.78
N LEU A 75 0.51 -7.38 -8.11
CA LEU A 75 -0.81 -6.77 -7.99
C LEU A 75 -0.77 -5.43 -7.24
N LEU A 76 -0.08 -5.38 -6.09
CA LEU A 76 0.05 -4.16 -5.31
C LEU A 76 0.84 -3.08 -6.05
N LYS A 77 1.91 -3.46 -6.76
CA LYS A 77 2.68 -2.52 -7.59
C LYS A 77 1.87 -2.00 -8.78
N ALA A 78 1.12 -2.86 -9.46
CA ALA A 78 0.22 -2.46 -10.54
C ALA A 78 -0.82 -1.45 -10.05
N THR A 79 -1.42 -1.71 -8.89
CA THR A 79 -2.39 -0.81 -8.24
C THR A 79 -1.78 0.53 -7.88
N LYS A 80 -0.60 0.52 -7.23
CA LYS A 80 0.09 1.76 -6.87
C LYS A 80 0.42 2.60 -8.09
N ASN A 81 0.94 1.98 -9.16
CA ASN A 81 1.25 2.68 -10.39
C ASN A 81 0.00 3.28 -11.03
N ALA A 82 -1.11 2.54 -11.09
CA ALA A 82 -2.38 3.04 -11.61
C ALA A 82 -2.89 4.25 -10.81
N ALA A 83 -2.80 4.21 -9.48
CA ALA A 83 -3.17 5.31 -8.60
C ALA A 83 -2.28 6.55 -8.80
N LEU A 84 -0.96 6.37 -8.94
CA LEU A 84 -0.03 7.47 -9.25
C LEU A 84 -0.29 8.08 -10.61
N ASP A 85 -0.59 7.27 -11.63
CA ASP A 85 -0.92 7.76 -12.96
C ASP A 85 -2.24 8.54 -12.97
N HIS A 86 -3.22 8.10 -12.18
CA HIS A 86 -4.47 8.84 -11.95
C HIS A 86 -4.19 10.23 -11.35
N LEU A 87 -3.38 10.30 -10.28
CA LEU A 87 -2.99 11.58 -9.70
C LEU A 87 -2.26 12.49 -10.68
N ARG A 88 -1.35 11.94 -11.51
CA ARG A 88 -0.63 12.73 -12.52
C ARG A 88 -1.57 13.34 -13.55
N LYS A 89 -2.57 12.58 -14.03
CA LYS A 89 -3.58 13.05 -14.98
C LYS A 89 -4.44 14.17 -14.39
N HIS A 90 -4.85 14.03 -13.12
CA HIS A 90 -5.71 15.00 -12.43
C HIS A 90 -4.93 16.14 -11.74
N ARG A 91 -3.58 16.07 -11.68
CA ARG A 91 -2.73 17.13 -11.10
C ARG A 91 -2.80 18.43 -11.91
N HIS A 92 -3.12 18.39 -13.19
CA HIS A 92 -3.34 19.58 -13.99
C HIS A 92 -4.59 20.36 -13.59
N GLU A 93 -5.52 19.74 -12.87
CA GLU A 93 -6.75 20.39 -12.35
C GLU A 93 -6.58 20.96 -10.94
N ARG A 94 -5.58 20.52 -10.17
CA ARG A 94 -5.31 21.00 -8.79
C ARG A 94 -3.89 21.50 -8.66
N VAL A 95 -3.75 22.83 -8.82
CA VAL A 95 -2.51 23.58 -8.60
C VAL A 95 -1.96 23.40 -7.18
N ARG A 96 -0.66 23.07 -7.09
CA ARG A 96 0.30 23.37 -6.03
C ARG A 96 0.02 22.88 -4.60
N THR A 97 0.75 21.86 -4.18
CA THR A 97 1.33 21.80 -2.84
C THR A 97 2.69 21.10 -2.87
N LYS A 98 3.68 21.87 -2.47
CA LYS A 98 5.06 21.66 -2.02
C LYS A 98 5.67 20.25 -2.12
N GLU A 99 6.77 20.20 -2.87
CA GLU A 99 7.88 19.25 -2.72
C GLU A 99 8.50 19.43 -1.33
N GLU A 100 8.43 18.40 -0.50
CA GLU A 100 9.23 18.32 0.72
C GLU A 100 10.57 17.66 0.38
N ASN A 101 11.63 18.46 0.48
CA ASN A 101 13.02 18.05 0.32
C ASN A 101 13.43 17.06 1.42
N GLU A 102 14.05 15.96 1.02
CA GLU A 102 14.74 15.04 1.93
C GLU A 102 15.93 15.77 2.57
N THR A 103 15.86 16.02 3.86
CA THR A 103 17.04 16.39 4.66
C THR A 103 17.70 15.14 5.19
N ASP A 104 18.94 14.91 4.80
CA ASP A 104 19.83 13.88 5.34
C ASP A 104 20.05 14.08 6.83
N VAL A 105 19.81 13.03 7.62
CA VAL A 105 20.15 12.96 9.05
C VAL A 105 20.85 11.65 9.33
N PRO A 106 21.93 11.64 10.13
CA PRO A 106 22.88 10.53 10.27
C PRO A 106 22.28 9.26 10.90
N ASP A 107 22.85 8.12 10.53
CA ASP A 107 22.56 6.78 11.00
C ASP A 107 22.74 6.62 12.51
N SER A 108 21.74 6.10 13.19
CA SER A 108 21.89 5.32 14.40
C SER A 108 21.07 4.05 14.26
N GLU A 109 21.79 2.93 14.20
CA GLU A 109 21.24 1.59 14.12
C GLU A 109 20.70 1.17 15.48
N GLU A 110 19.38 1.20 15.67
CA GLU A 110 18.70 0.31 16.61
C GLU A 110 17.30 0.01 16.05
N MET A 111 17.09 -1.28 15.77
CA MET A 111 15.78 -1.80 15.44
C MET A 111 14.90 -1.72 16.69
N PRO A 112 13.76 -1.03 16.64
CA PRO A 112 12.86 -1.00 17.80
C PRO A 112 12.14 -2.33 17.94
N ASP A 113 12.12 -2.77 19.18
CA ASP A 113 11.63 -3.95 19.84
C ASP A 113 10.23 -4.46 19.39
N ASP A 114 10.02 -5.77 19.48
CA ASP A 114 8.76 -6.51 19.21
C ASP A 114 7.56 -6.02 20.03
N ALA A 115 7.78 -5.27 21.10
CA ALA A 115 6.75 -4.67 21.95
C ALA A 115 5.79 -3.71 21.21
N PHE A 116 6.16 -3.20 20.03
CA PHE A 116 5.26 -2.37 19.21
C PHE A 116 4.16 -3.21 18.53
N VAL A 117 4.45 -4.45 18.22
CA VAL A 117 3.51 -5.37 17.55
C VAL A 117 2.46 -5.89 18.54
N GLU A 118 2.84 -6.10 19.80
CA GLU A 118 1.96 -6.63 20.84
C GLU A 118 0.84 -5.66 21.26
N LYS A 119 1.08 -4.34 21.15
CA LYS A 119 0.07 -3.29 21.44
C LYS A 119 -1.00 -3.14 20.35
N ILE A 120 -0.82 -3.72 19.17
CA ILE A 120 -1.77 -3.61 18.04
C ILE A 120 -2.99 -4.55 18.17
N HIS A 121 -3.00 -5.48 19.12
CA HIS A 121 -4.07 -6.48 19.27
C HIS A 121 -5.41 -5.91 19.76
N ASN A 122 -5.46 -4.67 20.24
CA ASN A 122 -6.71 -4.06 20.68
C ASN A 122 -7.38 -3.29 19.53
N ARG A 123 -8.59 -3.68 19.12
CA ARG A 123 -9.28 -3.19 17.90
C ARG A 123 -9.51 -1.66 17.88
N ILE A 124 -9.57 -1.03 19.05
CA ILE A 124 -9.74 0.43 19.18
C ILE A 124 -8.40 1.15 18.99
N GLU A 125 -7.33 0.60 19.54
CA GLU A 125 -5.98 1.14 19.38
C GLU A 125 -5.47 0.96 17.95
N TYR A 126 -5.78 -0.16 17.31
CA TYR A 126 -5.45 -0.40 15.90
C TYR A 126 -6.02 0.69 14.98
N LYS A 127 -7.30 1.05 15.13
CA LYS A 127 -7.92 2.13 14.34
C LYS A 127 -7.25 3.48 14.57
N LYS A 128 -6.88 3.81 15.81
CA LYS A 128 -6.15 5.04 16.15
C LYS A 128 -4.77 5.07 15.50
N ILE A 129 -4.03 3.96 15.56
CA ILE A 129 -2.70 3.81 14.94
C ILE A 129 -2.80 3.96 13.42
N VAL A 130 -3.73 3.28 12.76
CA VAL A 130 -3.93 3.39 11.31
C VAL A 130 -4.30 4.82 10.90
N SER A 131 -5.16 5.49 11.67
CA SER A 131 -5.52 6.88 11.41
C SER A 131 -4.33 7.83 11.61
N ALA A 132 -3.52 7.60 12.64
CA ALA A 132 -2.31 8.37 12.89
C ALA A 132 -1.28 8.17 11.76
N ILE A 133 -1.05 6.93 11.32
CA ILE A 133 -0.20 6.65 10.16
C ILE A 133 -0.74 7.38 8.92
N ALA A 134 -2.05 7.35 8.68
CA ALA A 134 -2.67 7.99 7.52
C ALA A 134 -2.51 9.53 7.49
N SER A 135 -2.32 10.16 8.66
CA SER A 135 -2.11 11.61 8.78
C SER A 135 -0.64 12.04 8.69
N MET A 136 0.30 11.09 8.63
CA MET A 136 1.73 11.38 8.50
C MET A 136 2.11 11.83 7.10
N GLY A 137 3.29 12.45 6.95
CA GLY A 137 3.90 12.74 5.64
C GLY A 137 4.10 11.48 4.80
N ASP A 138 3.95 11.61 3.48
CA ASP A 138 3.85 10.50 2.52
C ASP A 138 5.00 9.48 2.65
N ILE A 139 6.23 9.97 2.90
CA ILE A 139 7.44 9.12 2.99
C ILE A 139 7.35 8.11 4.14
N TYR A 140 6.95 8.57 5.32
CA TYR A 140 6.85 7.72 6.52
C TYR A 140 5.55 6.94 6.53
N ARG A 141 4.45 7.57 6.15
CA ARG A 141 3.14 6.94 6.02
C ARG A 141 3.21 5.68 5.17
N ASP A 142 3.74 5.79 3.94
CA ASP A 142 3.78 4.67 3.00
C ASP A 142 4.63 3.52 3.55
N ALA A 143 5.80 3.82 4.13
CA ALA A 143 6.66 2.80 4.70
C ALA A 143 6.00 2.06 5.88
N LEU A 144 5.41 2.82 6.83
CA LEU A 144 4.71 2.25 7.99
C LEU A 144 3.47 1.48 7.55
N TYR A 145 2.68 2.04 6.64
CA TYR A 145 1.44 1.43 6.19
C TYR A 145 1.69 0.10 5.49
N TYR A 146 2.64 0.06 4.55
CA TYR A 146 2.93 -1.16 3.82
C TYR A 146 3.55 -2.24 4.71
N HIS A 147 4.41 -1.85 5.65
CA HIS A 147 5.05 -2.81 6.53
C HIS A 147 4.14 -3.30 7.66
N PHE A 148 3.43 -2.41 8.37
CA PHE A 148 2.65 -2.79 9.56
C PHE A 148 1.17 -3.06 9.29
N VAL A 149 0.56 -2.41 8.29
CA VAL A 149 -0.87 -2.60 8.00
C VAL A 149 -1.09 -3.67 6.93
N LEU A 150 -0.22 -3.71 5.91
CA LEU A 150 -0.27 -4.74 4.86
C LEU A 150 0.68 -5.92 5.12
N GLU A 151 1.42 -5.89 6.23
CA GLU A 151 2.33 -6.95 6.66
C GLU A 151 3.40 -7.34 5.61
N LEU A 152 3.82 -6.36 4.80
CA LEU A 152 4.88 -6.57 3.82
C LEU A 152 6.25 -6.58 4.50
N SER A 153 7.11 -7.49 4.10
CA SER A 153 8.51 -7.49 4.54
C SER A 153 9.25 -6.23 4.06
N VAL A 154 10.37 -5.89 4.69
CA VAL A 154 11.20 -4.74 4.27
C VAL A 154 11.62 -4.82 2.79
N PRO A 155 12.06 -5.98 2.24
CA PRO A 155 12.36 -6.10 0.82
C PRO A 155 11.15 -5.87 -0.09
N GLU A 156 9.96 -6.37 0.29
CA GLU A 156 8.72 -6.16 -0.48
C GLU A 156 8.29 -4.69 -0.45
N THR A 157 8.33 -4.07 0.72
CA THR A 157 8.08 -2.64 0.89
C THR A 157 9.04 -1.81 0.03
N ALA A 158 10.33 -2.16 -0.01
CA ALA A 158 11.34 -1.50 -0.82
C ALA A 158 11.04 -1.61 -2.33
N LYS A 159 10.66 -2.81 -2.79
CA LYS A 159 10.21 -3.02 -4.18
C LYS A 159 8.98 -2.15 -4.50
N LEU A 160 8.01 -2.09 -3.60
CA LEU A 160 6.77 -1.32 -3.79
C LEU A 160 7.03 0.19 -3.77
N LEU A 161 7.92 0.67 -2.90
CA LEU A 161 8.30 2.08 -2.80
C LEU A 161 9.37 2.50 -3.83
N ASN A 162 9.91 1.53 -4.60
CA ASN A 162 10.97 1.75 -5.58
C ASN A 162 12.22 2.40 -4.95
N CYS A 163 12.62 1.93 -3.77
CA CYS A 163 13.80 2.41 -3.03
C CYS A 163 14.62 1.24 -2.48
N LYS A 164 15.76 1.53 -1.84
CA LYS A 164 16.61 0.52 -1.21
C LYS A 164 15.97 0.01 0.10
N ALA A 165 16.27 -1.24 0.48
CA ALA A 165 15.82 -1.81 1.76
C ALA A 165 16.34 -1.02 2.97
N SER A 166 17.56 -0.49 2.89
CA SER A 166 18.13 0.42 3.91
C SER A 166 17.31 1.67 4.10
N THR A 167 16.85 2.29 3.01
CA THR A 167 15.95 3.46 3.04
C THR A 167 14.63 3.12 3.74
N VAL A 168 14.03 1.95 3.47
CA VAL A 168 12.82 1.52 4.16
C VAL A 168 13.07 1.36 5.65
N LYS A 169 14.18 0.71 6.05
CA LYS A 169 14.54 0.57 7.48
C LYS A 169 14.63 1.92 8.17
N GLN A 170 15.32 2.89 7.58
CA GLN A 170 15.43 4.25 8.12
C GLN A 170 14.06 4.94 8.24
N ARG A 171 13.23 4.83 7.20
CA ARG A 171 11.85 5.39 7.21
C ARG A 171 10.99 4.74 8.31
N LEU A 172 11.11 3.43 8.52
CA LEU A 172 10.40 2.73 9.59
C LEU A 172 10.85 3.21 10.97
N VAL A 173 12.15 3.33 11.22
CA VAL A 173 12.69 3.81 12.50
C VAL A 173 12.22 5.23 12.79
N ARG A 174 12.41 6.15 11.85
CA ARG A 174 11.99 7.57 12.01
C ARG A 174 10.47 7.69 12.11
N GLY A 175 9.74 6.97 11.26
CA GLY A 175 8.29 6.97 11.26
C GLY A 175 7.69 6.46 12.57
N LYS A 176 8.28 5.41 13.18
CA LYS A 176 7.86 4.93 14.51
C LYS A 176 8.05 5.99 15.59
N LYS A 177 9.19 6.70 15.59
CA LYS A 177 9.41 7.80 16.55
C LYS A 177 8.36 8.92 16.41
N LEU A 178 8.10 9.35 15.18
CA LEU A 178 7.06 10.36 14.90
C LEU A 178 5.66 9.87 15.29
N LEU A 179 5.34 8.63 15.01
CA LEU A 179 4.05 8.02 15.37
C LEU A 179 3.89 7.96 16.89
N HIS A 180 4.95 7.63 17.64
CA HIS A 180 4.93 7.63 19.10
C HIS A 180 4.63 9.02 19.67
N VAL A 181 5.34 10.04 19.19
CA VAL A 181 5.09 11.45 19.58
C VAL A 181 3.64 11.84 19.30
N GLN A 182 3.12 11.48 18.12
CA GLN A 182 1.75 11.84 17.72
C GLN A 182 0.67 11.13 18.56
N LEU A 183 0.91 9.90 18.98
CA LEU A 183 -0.07 9.11 19.75
C LEU A 183 -0.04 9.41 21.26
N PHE A 184 1.13 9.72 21.81
CA PHE A 184 1.31 9.81 23.26
C PHE A 184 1.59 11.24 23.77
N GLU A 185 2.22 12.10 22.98
CA GLU A 185 2.56 13.46 23.44
C GLU A 185 1.49 14.51 23.05
N ARG A 186 0.58 14.21 22.12
CA ARG A 186 -0.59 15.06 21.79
C ARG A 186 -1.86 14.73 22.57
N GLY A 187 -1.84 13.72 23.41
CA GLY A 187 -2.99 13.28 24.21
C GLY A 187 -3.12 13.93 25.57
N GLU A 188 -2.22 14.87 25.94
CA GLU A 188 -2.23 15.58 27.23
C GLU A 188 -2.68 17.06 27.12
N GLN A 189 -3.49 17.41 26.10
CA GLN A 189 -4.16 18.73 26.05
C GLN A 189 -5.66 18.58 25.97
#